data_2717e46e47920db5a96d98ab8fe02fbf
#
_entry.id   2717e46e47920db5a96d98ab8fe02fbf
#
_cell.length_a   1.000
_cell.length_b   1.000
_cell.length_c   1.000
_cell.angle_alpha   90.00
_cell.angle_beta   90.00
_cell.angle_gamma   90.00
#
_symmetry.space_group_name_H-M   'P 1'
#
loop_
_entity.id
_entity.type
_entity.pdbx_description
1 polymer ?
#
loop_
_entity_poly.entity_id
_entity_poly.type
_entity_poly.pdbx_seq_one_letter_code
_entity_poly.pdbx_strand_id
1 'polypeptide(L)'
;MLLTPFLQTEVYAAETANVQGTVASGTTAELLMLSTKDGKMEIKIDSSTDVSEARILLPETKLSVAISHGSDGYWHATKITYNGAAVGITIDTSKTSTITGTISDKTNGDVLYVDTAQGEMQIKYDQTTNINGCSVLVANRKYNITCARGSDAYMHAISIADASNTQNNSSSS
;
A
#
# COMPACT_ATOMS: atom_id res chain seq x y z
N MET A 1 60.08 16.27 -8.83
CA MET A 1 58.76 16.82 -8.53
C MET A 1 57.73 15.71 -8.73
N LEU A 2 57.28 15.06 -7.64
CA LEU A 2 56.33 13.95 -7.66
C LEU A 2 54.89 14.52 -7.62
N LEU A 3 54.20 14.44 -8.75
CA LEU A 3 52.75 14.68 -8.83
C LEU A 3 52.01 13.46 -8.23
N THR A 4 51.47 13.61 -7.03
CA THR A 4 50.53 12.65 -6.49
C THR A 4 49.20 12.74 -7.29
N PRO A 5 48.70 11.62 -7.88
CA PRO A 5 47.39 11.65 -8.53
C PRO A 5 46.36 11.91 -7.46
N PHE A 6 45.59 12.99 -7.57
CA PHE A 6 44.35 13.18 -6.83
C PHE A 6 43.36 12.09 -7.29
N LEU A 7 43.11 11.10 -6.45
CA LEU A 7 41.94 10.27 -6.57
C LEU A 7 40.72 11.13 -6.19
N GLN A 8 40.13 11.76 -7.20
CA GLN A 8 38.76 12.25 -7.05
C GLN A 8 37.84 11.04 -6.96
N THR A 9 37.40 10.71 -5.77
CA THR A 9 36.18 9.92 -5.56
C THR A 9 35.05 10.80 -6.05
N GLU A 10 34.61 10.62 -7.31
CA GLU A 10 33.34 11.18 -7.76
C GLU A 10 32.24 10.52 -6.95
N VAL A 11 31.68 11.26 -5.98
CA VAL A 11 30.44 10.89 -5.33
C VAL A 11 29.36 11.14 -6.36
N TYR A 12 28.96 10.11 -7.09
CA TYR A 12 27.75 10.17 -7.91
C TYR A 12 26.56 10.37 -6.97
N ALA A 13 25.93 11.54 -7.02
CA ALA A 13 24.64 11.74 -6.39
C ALA A 13 23.69 10.70 -6.99
N ALA A 14 22.97 9.95 -6.15
CA ALA A 14 21.98 8.99 -6.61
C ALA A 14 20.98 9.69 -7.53
N GLU A 15 20.73 9.12 -8.70
CA GLU A 15 19.72 9.63 -9.60
C GLU A 15 18.35 9.56 -8.91
N THR A 16 17.64 10.68 -8.88
CA THR A 16 16.32 10.79 -8.25
C THR A 16 15.29 11.26 -9.26
N ALA A 17 14.06 10.80 -9.13
CA ALA A 17 12.95 11.21 -9.98
C ALA A 17 11.62 11.15 -9.19
N ASN A 18 10.61 11.84 -9.73
CA ASN A 18 9.23 11.67 -9.29
C ASN A 18 8.43 11.04 -10.43
N VAL A 19 7.76 9.93 -10.14
CA VAL A 19 6.93 9.22 -11.09
C VAL A 19 5.49 9.17 -10.60
N GLN A 20 4.56 9.26 -11.53
CA GLN A 20 3.13 9.13 -11.26
C GLN A 20 2.58 7.93 -12.01
N GLY A 21 1.67 7.22 -11.38
CA GLY A 21 1.08 6.05 -12.01
C GLY A 21 -0.02 5.43 -11.17
N THR A 22 -0.47 4.30 -11.64
CA THR A 22 -1.49 3.48 -11.00
C THR A 22 -0.88 2.16 -10.56
N VAL A 23 -1.19 1.74 -9.36
CA VAL A 23 -0.72 0.44 -8.83
C VAL A 23 -1.25 -0.68 -9.72
N ALA A 24 -0.36 -1.52 -10.18
CA ALA A 24 -0.69 -2.70 -10.98
C ALA A 24 -0.72 -3.97 -10.11
N SER A 25 -1.38 -5.00 -10.63
CA SER A 25 -1.34 -6.34 -10.02
C SER A 25 0.09 -6.87 -9.90
N GLY A 26 0.34 -7.69 -8.89
CA GLY A 26 1.68 -8.19 -8.57
C GLY A 26 2.46 -7.32 -7.57
N THR A 27 1.90 -6.20 -7.12
CA THR A 27 2.48 -5.39 -6.04
C THR A 27 2.50 -6.18 -4.73
N THR A 28 3.64 -6.15 -4.06
CA THR A 28 3.85 -6.74 -2.72
C THR A 28 4.28 -5.66 -1.72
N ALA A 29 4.49 -6.05 -0.47
CA ALA A 29 4.98 -5.12 0.55
C ALA A 29 6.41 -4.60 0.27
N GLU A 30 7.19 -5.30 -0.55
CA GLU A 30 8.58 -4.99 -0.86
C GLU A 30 8.79 -4.53 -2.32
N LEU A 31 7.78 -4.69 -3.18
CA LEU A 31 7.87 -4.35 -4.59
C LEU A 31 6.58 -3.72 -5.09
N LEU A 32 6.67 -2.46 -5.48
CA LEU A 32 5.56 -1.73 -6.12
C LEU A 32 5.65 -1.91 -7.63
N MET A 33 4.59 -2.47 -8.21
CA MET A 33 4.37 -2.49 -9.66
C MET A 33 3.55 -1.25 -10.03
N LEU A 34 4.15 -0.29 -10.70
CA LEU A 34 3.50 0.97 -11.06
C LEU A 34 3.32 1.10 -12.57
N SER A 35 2.08 1.23 -13.02
CA SER A 35 1.77 1.56 -14.41
C SER A 35 1.84 3.06 -14.60
N THR A 36 2.85 3.54 -15.33
CA THR A 36 3.06 4.95 -15.67
C THR A 36 2.67 5.23 -17.11
N LYS A 37 2.71 6.49 -17.50
CA LYS A 37 2.51 6.90 -18.92
C LYS A 37 3.56 6.30 -19.87
N ASP A 38 4.76 5.98 -19.37
CA ASP A 38 5.89 5.49 -20.16
C ASP A 38 6.01 3.94 -20.10
N GLY A 39 5.14 3.28 -19.35
CA GLY A 39 5.12 1.82 -19.19
C GLY A 39 5.09 1.39 -17.73
N LYS A 40 5.26 0.08 -17.50
CA LYS A 40 5.30 -0.48 -16.15
C LYS A 40 6.69 -0.32 -15.55
N MET A 41 6.73 0.10 -14.29
CA MET A 41 7.95 0.19 -13.48
C MET A 41 7.86 -0.74 -12.28
N GLU A 42 8.99 -1.34 -11.95
CA GLU A 42 9.22 -2.07 -10.69
C GLU A 42 10.02 -1.18 -9.75
N ILE A 43 9.47 -0.89 -8.59
CA ILE A 43 10.06 0.02 -7.60
C ILE A 43 10.14 -0.72 -6.27
N LYS A 44 11.31 -0.85 -5.71
CA LYS A 44 11.51 -1.48 -4.40
C LYS A 44 10.97 -0.60 -3.28
N ILE A 45 10.35 -1.25 -2.32
CA ILE A 45 9.89 -0.66 -1.07
C ILE A 45 10.71 -1.29 0.05
N ASP A 46 11.27 -0.49 0.91
CA ASP A 46 12.03 -0.94 2.07
C ASP A 46 11.68 -0.14 3.33
N SER A 47 12.35 -0.44 4.43
CA SER A 47 12.09 0.21 5.72
C SER A 47 12.39 1.71 5.75
N SER A 48 13.14 2.22 4.77
CA SER A 48 13.45 3.66 4.63
C SER A 48 12.41 4.41 3.80
N THR A 49 11.51 3.70 3.11
CA THR A 49 10.46 4.31 2.30
C THR A 49 9.44 5.01 3.19
N ASP A 50 9.24 6.31 2.98
CA ASP A 50 8.19 7.07 3.66
C ASP A 50 6.82 6.75 3.03
N VAL A 51 6.01 6.00 3.76
CA VAL A 51 4.63 5.62 3.39
C VAL A 51 3.58 6.33 4.25
N SER A 52 3.96 7.38 4.99
CA SER A 52 3.08 8.06 5.94
C SER A 52 1.85 8.69 5.29
N GLU A 53 1.96 9.10 4.01
CA GLU A 53 0.86 9.72 3.26
C GLU A 53 0.09 8.73 2.37
N ALA A 54 0.64 7.56 2.07
CA ALA A 54 -0.05 6.53 1.29
C ALA A 54 0.44 5.13 1.65
N ARG A 55 -0.39 4.38 2.34
CA ARG A 55 -0.13 2.99 2.75
C ARG A 55 -0.92 1.97 1.95
N ILE A 56 -1.92 2.41 1.18
CA ILE A 56 -2.80 1.54 0.41
C ILE A 56 -2.20 1.38 -0.98
N LEU A 57 -1.59 0.22 -1.22
CA LEU A 57 -0.94 -0.15 -2.47
C LEU A 57 -1.74 -1.25 -3.19
N LEU A 58 -3.05 -1.07 -3.25
CA LEU A 58 -3.96 -1.98 -3.95
C LEU A 58 -4.07 -1.61 -5.43
N PRO A 59 -4.37 -2.57 -6.31
CA PRO A 59 -4.56 -2.31 -7.74
C PRO A 59 -5.48 -1.13 -8.01
N GLU A 60 -5.19 -0.36 -9.05
CA GLU A 60 -5.89 0.87 -9.47
C GLU A 60 -5.73 2.09 -8.54
N THR A 61 -4.97 1.98 -7.46
CA THR A 61 -4.63 3.16 -6.62
C THR A 61 -3.68 4.10 -7.38
N LYS A 62 -4.03 5.38 -7.44
CA LYS A 62 -3.20 6.41 -8.09
C LYS A 62 -2.18 6.96 -7.09
N LEU A 63 -0.92 6.88 -7.45
CA LEU A 63 0.20 7.28 -6.61
C LEU A 63 1.14 8.26 -7.30
N SER A 64 1.79 9.08 -6.50
CA SER A 64 3.03 9.79 -6.84
C SER A 64 4.15 9.20 -5.98
N VAL A 65 5.23 8.80 -6.61
CA VAL A 65 6.34 8.12 -5.95
C VAL A 65 7.64 8.87 -6.22
N ALA A 66 8.28 9.33 -5.17
CA ALA A 66 9.65 9.80 -5.25
C ALA A 66 10.58 8.58 -5.23
N ILE A 67 11.45 8.46 -6.20
CA ILE A 67 12.33 7.32 -6.39
C ILE A 67 13.79 7.75 -6.45
N SER A 68 14.67 6.84 -6.04
CA SER A 68 16.13 6.97 -6.15
C SER A 68 16.71 5.69 -6.74
N HIS A 69 17.66 5.83 -7.65
CA HIS A 69 18.35 4.68 -8.22
C HIS A 69 19.36 4.11 -7.22
N GLY A 70 19.20 2.85 -6.85
CA GLY A 70 20.06 2.17 -5.90
C GLY A 70 21.34 1.63 -6.53
N SER A 71 22.34 1.37 -5.71
CA SER A 71 23.60 0.70 -6.12
C SER A 71 23.39 -0.75 -6.56
N ASP A 72 22.24 -1.34 -6.25
CA ASP A 72 21.79 -2.67 -6.67
C ASP A 72 21.19 -2.69 -8.10
N GLY A 73 21.16 -1.53 -8.78
CA GLY A 73 20.62 -1.39 -10.12
C GLY A 73 19.10 -1.22 -10.21
N TYR A 74 18.40 -1.11 -9.07
CA TYR A 74 16.95 -0.96 -9.01
C TYR A 74 16.54 0.45 -8.57
N TRP A 75 15.32 0.84 -8.94
CA TRP A 75 14.66 1.99 -8.37
C TRP A 75 14.09 1.66 -7.01
N HIS A 76 14.32 2.52 -6.03
CA HIS A 76 13.79 2.44 -4.68
C HIS A 76 12.85 3.60 -4.40
N ALA A 77 11.70 3.34 -3.83
CA ALA A 77 10.81 4.39 -3.38
C ALA A 77 11.39 5.06 -2.13
N THR A 78 11.53 6.37 -2.16
CA THR A 78 11.91 7.17 -0.99
C THR A 78 10.68 7.73 -0.29
N LYS A 79 9.63 8.07 -1.05
CA LYS A 79 8.34 8.53 -0.53
C LYS A 79 7.22 8.14 -1.46
N ILE A 80 6.11 7.69 -0.89
CA ILE A 80 4.87 7.37 -1.63
C ILE A 80 3.76 8.30 -1.14
N THR A 81 3.07 8.95 -2.08
CA THR A 81 1.93 9.84 -1.81
C THR A 81 0.71 9.41 -2.63
N TYR A 82 -0.46 9.59 -2.06
CA TYR A 82 -1.72 9.31 -2.73
C TYR A 82 -2.11 10.47 -3.65
N ASN A 83 -2.52 10.15 -4.87
CA ASN A 83 -2.86 11.12 -5.91
C ASN A 83 -4.33 11.00 -6.35
N GLY A 84 -5.23 10.75 -5.43
CA GLY A 84 -6.68 10.66 -5.67
C GLY A 84 -7.48 11.63 -4.79
N ALA A 85 -8.77 11.77 -5.10
CA ALA A 85 -9.70 12.56 -4.31
C ALA A 85 -10.29 11.70 -3.18
N ALA A 86 -10.37 12.24 -1.97
CA ALA A 86 -11.12 11.63 -0.88
C ALA A 86 -12.62 11.79 -1.15
N VAL A 87 -13.38 10.71 -0.99
CA VAL A 87 -14.85 10.72 -1.08
C VAL A 87 -15.41 10.76 0.32
N GLY A 88 -16.09 11.84 0.69
CA GLY A 88 -16.75 11.98 1.99
C GLY A 88 -18.02 11.14 2.05
N ILE A 89 -17.97 9.96 2.67
CA ILE A 89 -19.14 9.11 2.96
C ILE A 89 -19.29 9.01 4.47
N THR A 90 -20.52 9.20 4.96
CA THR A 90 -20.84 8.99 6.36
C THR A 90 -21.01 7.51 6.63
N ILE A 91 -20.28 6.96 7.61
CA ILE A 91 -20.32 5.57 8.02
C ILE A 91 -20.92 5.49 9.42
N ASP A 92 -21.92 4.62 9.61
CA ASP A 92 -22.50 4.35 10.93
C ASP A 92 -21.61 3.38 11.71
N THR A 93 -20.75 3.94 12.55
CA THR A 93 -19.81 3.15 13.38
C THR A 93 -20.46 2.52 14.61
N SER A 94 -21.76 2.71 14.86
CA SER A 94 -22.48 2.09 15.97
C SER A 94 -22.68 0.57 15.78
N LYS A 95 -22.66 0.09 14.52
CA LYS A 95 -22.82 -1.31 14.14
C LYS A 95 -21.68 -1.73 13.23
N THR A 96 -20.67 -2.31 13.82
CA THR A 96 -19.49 -2.82 13.10
C THR A 96 -19.51 -4.34 13.06
N SER A 97 -18.91 -4.89 12.03
CA SER A 97 -18.58 -6.31 11.92
C SER A 97 -17.14 -6.47 11.48
N THR A 98 -16.49 -7.54 11.94
CA THR A 98 -15.14 -7.89 11.52
C THR A 98 -15.19 -9.15 10.67
N ILE A 99 -14.60 -9.07 9.49
CA ILE A 99 -14.42 -10.20 8.60
C ILE A 99 -12.93 -10.48 8.43
N THR A 100 -12.61 -11.75 8.22
CA THR A 100 -11.24 -12.18 7.92
C THR A 100 -11.22 -12.79 6.53
N GLY A 101 -10.34 -12.31 5.68
CA GLY A 101 -10.22 -12.82 4.32
C GLY A 101 -8.98 -12.30 3.59
N THR A 102 -8.77 -12.81 2.39
CA THR A 102 -7.66 -12.42 1.51
C THR A 102 -8.15 -11.37 0.51
N ILE A 103 -7.47 -10.24 0.45
CA ILE A 103 -7.78 -9.21 -0.55
C ILE A 103 -7.31 -9.71 -1.91
N SER A 104 -8.23 -9.74 -2.88
CA SER A 104 -7.99 -10.21 -4.24
C SER A 104 -7.35 -9.12 -5.12
N ASP A 105 -6.60 -9.52 -6.14
CA ASP A 105 -6.11 -8.66 -7.22
C ASP A 105 -7.22 -8.02 -8.07
N LYS A 106 -8.46 -8.49 -7.95
CA LYS A 106 -9.63 -7.86 -8.60
C LYS A 106 -10.02 -6.52 -7.99
N THR A 107 -9.46 -6.17 -6.84
CA THR A 107 -9.66 -4.86 -6.19
C THR A 107 -9.40 -3.71 -7.18
N ASN A 108 -10.29 -2.73 -7.24
CA ASN A 108 -10.33 -1.76 -8.33
C ASN A 108 -10.44 -0.30 -7.85
N GLY A 109 -9.51 0.15 -7.04
CA GLY A 109 -9.39 1.56 -6.66
C GLY A 109 -10.29 2.01 -5.50
N ASP A 110 -11.53 1.53 -5.39
CA ASP A 110 -12.48 1.89 -4.34
C ASP A 110 -13.26 0.72 -3.75
N VAL A 111 -13.14 -0.47 -4.33
CA VAL A 111 -13.80 -1.70 -3.86
C VAL A 111 -12.77 -2.79 -3.60
N LEU A 112 -12.74 -3.27 -2.36
CA LEU A 112 -12.05 -4.50 -1.97
C LEU A 112 -12.89 -5.70 -2.40
N TYR A 113 -12.26 -6.63 -3.10
CA TYR A 113 -12.77 -7.99 -3.27
C TYR A 113 -12.05 -8.87 -2.28
N VAL A 114 -12.78 -9.42 -1.32
CA VAL A 114 -12.22 -10.17 -0.19
C VAL A 114 -12.73 -11.61 -0.23
N ASP A 115 -11.82 -12.54 -0.43
CA ASP A 115 -12.12 -13.97 -0.37
C ASP A 115 -12.17 -14.42 1.09
N THR A 116 -13.37 -14.77 1.55
CA THR A 116 -13.64 -15.25 2.91
C THR A 116 -14.04 -16.73 2.92
N ALA A 117 -14.12 -17.31 4.11
CA ALA A 117 -14.61 -18.70 4.27
C ALA A 117 -16.08 -18.89 3.79
N GLN A 118 -16.86 -17.81 3.72
CA GLN A 118 -18.26 -17.82 3.27
C GLN A 118 -18.42 -17.40 1.79
N GLY A 119 -17.34 -17.08 1.10
CA GLY A 119 -17.30 -16.62 -0.28
C GLY A 119 -16.71 -15.23 -0.45
N GLU A 120 -16.75 -14.72 -1.67
CA GLU A 120 -16.23 -13.38 -2.01
C GLU A 120 -17.18 -12.30 -1.49
N MET A 121 -16.61 -11.31 -0.81
CA MET A 121 -17.31 -10.11 -0.35
C MET A 121 -16.74 -8.86 -1.01
N GLN A 122 -17.61 -7.89 -1.29
CA GLN A 122 -17.23 -6.57 -1.79
C GLN A 122 -17.40 -5.54 -0.68
N ILE A 123 -16.33 -4.79 -0.41
CA ILE A 123 -16.29 -3.79 0.66
C ILE A 123 -15.67 -2.53 0.07
N LYS A 124 -16.36 -1.40 0.20
CA LYS A 124 -15.79 -0.12 -0.21
C LYS A 124 -14.69 0.33 0.75
N TYR A 125 -13.71 1.00 0.22
CA TYR A 125 -12.64 1.62 1.00
C TYR A 125 -12.23 2.95 0.37
N ASP A 126 -11.53 3.77 1.13
CA ASP A 126 -10.86 4.98 0.66
C ASP A 126 -9.58 5.22 1.46
N GLN A 127 -8.90 6.33 1.16
CA GLN A 127 -7.64 6.65 1.85
C GLN A 127 -7.81 7.04 3.32
N THR A 128 -9.06 7.24 3.79
CA THR A 128 -9.36 7.48 5.21
C THR A 128 -9.51 6.17 5.99
N THR A 129 -9.61 5.03 5.32
CA THR A 129 -9.63 3.71 5.94
C THR A 129 -8.39 3.52 6.81
N ASN A 130 -8.59 3.26 8.10
CA ASN A 130 -7.49 3.12 9.03
C ASN A 130 -6.78 1.78 8.83
N ILE A 131 -5.47 1.82 8.62
CA ILE A 131 -4.63 0.62 8.48
C ILE A 131 -3.84 0.43 9.77
N ASN A 132 -4.45 -0.28 10.73
CA ASN A 132 -3.82 -0.59 12.01
C ASN A 132 -2.99 -1.86 11.91
N GLY A 133 -1.72 -1.78 12.31
CA GLY A 133 -0.83 -2.93 12.37
C GLY A 133 -0.32 -3.45 11.03
N CYS A 134 -0.59 -2.74 9.94
CA CYS A 134 0.01 -2.99 8.63
C CYS A 134 1.01 -1.90 8.29
N SER A 135 2.15 -2.24 7.71
CA SER A 135 3.05 -1.23 7.13
C SER A 135 2.46 -0.67 5.83
N VAL A 136 2.02 -1.55 4.95
CA VAL A 136 1.31 -1.24 3.71
C VAL A 136 0.19 -2.27 3.49
N LEU A 137 -0.86 -1.87 2.78
CA LEU A 137 -1.97 -2.73 2.37
C LEU A 137 -1.75 -3.17 0.92
N VAL A 138 -1.63 -4.46 0.69
CA VAL A 138 -1.41 -5.07 -0.64
C VAL A 138 -2.40 -6.21 -0.89
N ALA A 139 -2.63 -6.54 -2.15
CA ALA A 139 -3.44 -7.68 -2.54
C ALA A 139 -2.73 -9.03 -2.22
N ASN A 140 -3.47 -10.11 -2.28
CA ASN A 140 -3.00 -11.49 -2.04
C ASN A 140 -2.48 -11.75 -0.62
N ARG A 141 -2.87 -10.91 0.34
CA ARG A 141 -2.62 -11.11 1.78
C ARG A 141 -3.92 -11.20 2.55
N LYS A 142 -3.86 -11.90 3.67
CA LYS A 142 -4.98 -12.10 4.57
C LYS A 142 -5.03 -11.00 5.62
N TYR A 143 -6.21 -10.41 5.80
CA TYR A 143 -6.45 -9.30 6.73
C TYR A 143 -7.69 -9.53 7.58
N ASN A 144 -7.73 -8.86 8.72
CA ASN A 144 -8.94 -8.62 9.50
C ASN A 144 -9.48 -7.25 9.13
N ILE A 145 -10.69 -7.20 8.62
CA ILE A 145 -11.33 -5.98 8.12
C ILE A 145 -12.54 -5.67 9.01
N THR A 146 -12.48 -4.59 9.74
CA THR A 146 -13.63 -4.04 10.47
C THR A 146 -14.40 -3.13 9.54
N CYS A 147 -15.66 -3.41 9.35
CA CYS A 147 -16.51 -2.68 8.41
C CYS A 147 -17.87 -2.33 9.02
N ALA A 148 -18.51 -1.32 8.46
CA ALA A 148 -19.85 -0.88 8.79
C ALA A 148 -20.59 -0.39 7.55
N ARG A 149 -21.91 -0.24 7.67
CA ARG A 149 -22.74 0.24 6.57
C ARG A 149 -22.59 1.75 6.40
N GLY A 150 -22.35 2.18 5.17
CA GLY A 150 -22.34 3.60 4.79
C GLY A 150 -23.73 4.13 4.44
N SER A 151 -23.84 5.46 4.32
CA SER A 151 -25.05 6.15 3.87
C SER A 151 -25.47 5.80 2.44
N ASP A 152 -24.53 5.26 1.65
CA ASP A 152 -24.76 4.73 0.30
C ASP A 152 -25.27 3.28 0.26
N ALA A 153 -25.61 2.71 1.44
CA ALA A 153 -26.07 1.34 1.65
C ALA A 153 -25.03 0.22 1.40
N TYR A 154 -23.77 0.58 1.09
CA TYR A 154 -22.67 -0.38 0.96
C TYR A 154 -21.94 -0.60 2.28
N MET A 155 -21.23 -1.73 2.38
CA MET A 155 -20.28 -1.94 3.47
C MET A 155 -18.99 -1.19 3.18
N HIS A 156 -18.47 -0.48 4.17
CA HIS A 156 -17.24 0.28 4.10
C HIS A 156 -16.23 -0.23 5.11
N ALA A 157 -14.98 -0.36 4.71
CA ALA A 157 -13.91 -0.67 5.62
C ALA A 157 -13.60 0.55 6.50
N ILE A 158 -13.65 0.35 7.82
CA ILE A 158 -13.27 1.35 8.83
C ILE A 158 -11.80 1.19 9.18
N SER A 159 -11.39 -0.06 9.41
CA SER A 159 -10.01 -0.41 9.73
C SER A 159 -9.62 -1.77 9.17
N ILE A 160 -8.36 -1.89 8.79
CA ILE A 160 -7.78 -3.12 8.26
C ILE A 160 -6.49 -3.40 9.04
N ALA A 161 -6.33 -4.64 9.48
CA ALA A 161 -5.15 -5.11 10.20
C ALA A 161 -4.67 -6.45 9.65
N ASP A 162 -3.37 -6.72 9.74
CA ASP A 162 -2.81 -8.01 9.38
C ASP A 162 -3.45 -9.14 10.19
N ALA A 163 -3.92 -10.19 9.52
CA ALA A 163 -4.51 -11.36 10.19
C ALA A 163 -3.46 -12.18 10.98
N SER A 164 -2.19 -12.03 10.66
CA SER A 164 -1.07 -12.73 11.34
C SER A 164 -0.81 -12.24 12.76
N ASN A 165 -1.33 -11.06 13.14
CA ASN A 165 -1.13 -10.46 14.46
C ASN A 165 -2.20 -10.86 15.49
N THR A 166 -3.08 -11.82 15.17
CA THR A 166 -4.00 -12.38 16.15
C THR A 166 -3.34 -13.58 16.86
N GLN A 167 -2.13 -13.40 17.38
CA GLN A 167 -1.54 -14.37 18.27
C GLN A 167 -1.76 -13.97 19.73
N ASN A 168 -2.72 -14.70 20.35
CA ASN A 168 -2.69 -15.15 21.74
C ASN A 168 -2.45 -14.10 22.84
N ASN A 169 -3.52 -13.41 23.23
CA ASN A 169 -3.72 -13.11 24.65
C ASN A 169 -4.78 -14.07 25.23
N SER A 170 -4.52 -15.36 25.19
CA SER A 170 -5.12 -16.29 26.16
C SER A 170 -4.14 -16.39 27.32
N SER A 171 -4.19 -15.42 28.22
CA SER A 171 -3.66 -15.63 29.57
C SER A 171 -4.54 -16.66 30.24
N SER A 172 -4.03 -17.86 30.34
CA SER A 172 -4.53 -18.86 31.27
C SER A 172 -4.28 -18.36 32.69
N SER A 173 -5.34 -18.21 33.44
CA SER A 173 -5.32 -18.13 34.90
C SER A 173 -5.03 -19.49 35.48
#